data_d0455d09bbe2f9effb855314c4c6056c
#
_entry.id   d0455d09bbe2f9effb855314c4c6056c
#
_cell.length_a   1.000
_cell.length_b   1.000
_cell.length_c   1.000
_cell.angle_alpha   90.00
_cell.angle_beta   90.00
_cell.angle_gamma   90.00
#
_symmetry.space_group_name_H-M   'P 1'
#
loop_
_entity.id
_entity.type
_entity.pdbx_description
1 polymer ?
#
loop_
_entity_poly.entity_id
_entity_poly.type
_entity_poly.pdbx_seq_one_letter_code
_entity_poly.pdbx_strand_id
1 'polypeptide(L)'
;DITGKIRMYPDMVPDLDQSEIHMDIQVLNGRLENYNYMLMLSDYMGDKDLSSVRFDTLENHMDITNGELSIPNMTIESTVGHFELSGKQDMDLNMEYYVKIPWSVIKQGAKYTLFGKNKAQKEQQDEDEIIRADSNKKTRYLNLKIKGNIDDYKITLGKERNKKH
;
A
#
# COMPACT_ATOMS: atom_id res chain seq x y z
N ASP A 1 -19.06 -5.03 3.39
CA ASP A 1 -20.16 -4.24 3.99
C ASP A 1 -19.82 -2.76 3.94
N ILE A 2 -20.84 -1.93 3.73
CA ILE A 2 -20.71 -0.47 3.74
C ILE A 2 -21.79 0.06 4.69
N THR A 3 -21.38 0.85 5.66
CA THR A 3 -22.28 1.54 6.60
C THR A 3 -21.88 3.00 6.70
N GLY A 4 -22.82 3.89 7.06
CA GLY A 4 -22.46 5.28 7.28
C GLY A 4 -23.60 6.24 7.06
N LYS A 5 -23.27 7.52 7.07
CA LYS A 5 -24.16 8.63 6.80
C LYS A 5 -23.61 9.41 5.61
N ILE A 6 -24.32 9.38 4.49
CA ILE A 6 -23.93 10.12 3.30
C ILE A 6 -24.82 11.37 3.23
N ARG A 7 -24.19 12.53 3.27
CA ARG A 7 -24.85 13.78 2.96
C ARG A 7 -24.90 13.98 1.46
N MET A 8 -26.02 14.47 0.96
CA MET A 8 -26.24 14.70 -0.47
C MET A 8 -26.49 16.18 -0.71
N TYR A 9 -25.93 16.71 -1.79
CA TYR A 9 -26.35 18.00 -2.33
C TYR A 9 -27.75 17.90 -2.96
N PRO A 10 -28.45 19.02 -3.23
CA PRO A 10 -29.78 19.02 -3.84
C PRO A 10 -29.85 18.35 -5.22
N ASP A 11 -28.73 18.29 -5.94
CA ASP A 11 -28.57 17.62 -7.24
C ASP A 11 -28.23 16.13 -7.14
N MET A 12 -28.34 15.55 -5.94
CA MET A 12 -28.05 14.15 -5.63
C MET A 12 -26.57 13.75 -5.74
N VAL A 13 -25.66 14.71 -5.76
CA VAL A 13 -24.22 14.45 -5.67
C VAL A 13 -23.82 14.23 -4.19
N PRO A 14 -23.03 13.21 -3.85
CA PRO A 14 -22.54 13.02 -2.48
C PRO A 14 -21.62 14.15 -2.02
N ASP A 15 -21.90 14.70 -0.86
CA ASP A 15 -21.02 15.63 -0.15
C ASP A 15 -20.10 14.81 0.79
N LEU A 16 -18.97 14.37 0.25
CA LEU A 16 -18.04 13.51 1.00
C LEU A 16 -17.35 14.25 2.14
N ASP A 17 -17.22 15.57 2.05
CA ASP A 17 -16.64 16.39 3.13
C ASP A 17 -17.50 16.40 4.40
N GLN A 18 -18.80 16.13 4.25
CA GLN A 18 -19.74 16.07 5.37
C GLN A 18 -20.34 14.66 5.56
N SER A 19 -19.73 13.66 4.94
CA SER A 19 -20.15 12.27 5.03
C SER A 19 -19.25 11.48 5.96
N GLU A 20 -19.81 10.42 6.54
CA GLU A 20 -19.11 9.46 7.36
C GLU A 20 -19.46 8.07 6.82
N ILE A 21 -18.46 7.37 6.25
CA ILE A 21 -18.63 6.09 5.59
C ILE A 21 -17.61 5.11 6.15
N HIS A 22 -18.08 3.96 6.59
CA HIS A 22 -17.27 2.84 7.06
C HIS A 22 -17.42 1.69 6.08
N MET A 23 -16.31 1.15 5.60
CA MET A 23 -16.29 0.10 4.60
C MET A 23 -15.47 -1.09 5.07
N ASP A 24 -16.12 -2.25 5.16
CA ASP A 24 -15.41 -3.53 5.29
C ASP A 24 -15.31 -4.16 3.91
N ILE A 25 -14.09 -4.28 3.41
CA ILE A 25 -13.81 -4.77 2.06
C ILE A 25 -13.11 -6.11 2.16
N GLN A 26 -13.63 -7.10 1.43
CA GLN A 26 -12.98 -8.38 1.19
C GLN A 26 -12.96 -8.64 -0.31
N VAL A 27 -11.77 -8.86 -0.86
CA VAL A 27 -11.57 -9.25 -2.25
C VAL A 27 -10.85 -10.58 -2.27
N LEU A 28 -11.44 -11.58 -2.93
CA LEU A 28 -10.87 -12.91 -3.07
C LEU A 28 -10.35 -13.13 -4.49
N ASN A 29 -9.18 -13.75 -4.62
CA ASN A 29 -8.56 -14.08 -5.90
C ASN A 29 -8.45 -12.86 -6.82
N GLY A 30 -7.99 -11.74 -6.27
CA GLY A 30 -7.94 -10.47 -6.97
C GLY A 30 -6.68 -10.32 -7.83
N ARG A 31 -6.78 -9.40 -8.82
CA ARG A 31 -5.66 -8.95 -9.63
C ARG A 31 -5.72 -7.44 -9.78
N LEU A 32 -4.58 -6.78 -9.55
CA LEU A 32 -4.37 -5.37 -9.86
C LEU A 32 -3.61 -5.28 -11.17
N GLU A 33 -4.20 -4.66 -12.19
CA GLU A 33 -3.55 -4.45 -13.48
C GLU A 33 -3.28 -2.96 -13.69
N ASN A 34 -2.00 -2.64 -13.99
CA ASN A 34 -1.53 -1.27 -14.22
C ASN A 34 -1.96 -0.28 -13.13
N TYR A 35 -1.96 -0.73 -11.87
CA TYR A 35 -2.39 0.09 -10.75
C TYR A 35 -1.29 1.08 -10.38
N ASN A 36 -1.57 2.36 -10.58
CA ASN A 36 -0.57 3.42 -10.45
C ASN A 36 0.19 3.42 -9.12
N TYR A 37 -0.50 3.17 -8.00
CA TYR A 37 0.14 3.13 -6.68
C TYR A 37 1.13 1.96 -6.51
N MET A 38 0.94 0.86 -7.24
CA MET A 38 1.93 -0.23 -7.29
C MET A 38 3.09 0.16 -8.18
N LEU A 39 2.82 0.79 -9.33
CA LEU A 39 3.86 1.22 -10.27
C LEU A 39 4.81 2.26 -9.67
N MET A 40 4.35 3.09 -8.74
CA MET A 40 5.19 4.02 -7.96
C MET A 40 6.33 3.32 -7.20
N LEU A 41 6.15 2.04 -6.87
CA LEU A 41 7.14 1.26 -6.13
C LEU A 41 8.17 0.57 -7.03
N SER A 42 8.06 0.70 -8.36
CA SER A 42 8.92 0.00 -9.34
C SER A 42 10.41 0.26 -9.18
N ASP A 43 10.80 1.44 -8.70
CA ASP A 43 12.20 1.78 -8.46
C ASP A 43 12.78 1.07 -7.23
N TYR A 44 11.92 0.59 -6.34
CA TYR A 44 12.28 -0.04 -5.07
C TYR A 44 12.13 -1.55 -5.10
N MET A 45 11.13 -2.06 -5.80
CA MET A 45 10.87 -3.51 -5.95
C MET A 45 11.85 -4.10 -6.96
N GLY A 46 12.23 -5.36 -6.76
CA GLY A 46 13.16 -6.07 -7.63
C GLY A 46 12.67 -6.24 -9.08
N ASP A 47 13.05 -7.34 -9.72
CA ASP A 47 12.62 -7.65 -11.09
C ASP A 47 11.17 -8.18 -11.16
N LYS A 48 10.34 -7.79 -10.19
CA LYS A 48 8.92 -8.18 -10.11
C LYS A 48 8.07 -7.33 -11.03
N ASP A 49 7.15 -7.98 -11.73
CA ASP A 49 6.17 -7.29 -12.57
C ASP A 49 5.08 -6.65 -11.72
N LEU A 50 5.17 -5.35 -11.53
CA LEU A 50 4.18 -4.55 -10.81
C LEU A 50 2.99 -4.13 -11.69
N SER A 51 3.03 -4.43 -12.99
CA SER A 51 1.91 -4.16 -13.89
C SER A 51 0.77 -5.16 -13.73
N SER A 52 1.05 -6.35 -13.18
CA SER A 52 0.06 -7.41 -12.95
C SER A 52 0.33 -8.12 -11.63
N VAL A 53 -0.33 -7.66 -10.57
CA VAL A 53 -0.16 -8.18 -9.21
C VAL A 53 -1.38 -9.00 -8.81
N ARG A 54 -1.18 -10.30 -8.52
CA ARG A 54 -2.24 -11.18 -8.02
C ARG A 54 -2.14 -11.34 -6.51
N PHE A 55 -3.29 -11.50 -5.86
CA PHE A 55 -3.41 -11.79 -4.43
C PHE A 55 -4.59 -12.72 -4.17
N ASP A 56 -4.47 -13.56 -3.12
CA ASP A 56 -5.54 -14.50 -2.74
C ASP A 56 -6.68 -13.78 -2.03
N THR A 57 -6.33 -13.02 -1.01
CA THR A 57 -7.29 -12.32 -0.17
C THR A 57 -6.74 -10.95 0.19
N LEU A 58 -7.58 -9.95 0.05
CA LEU A 58 -7.37 -8.61 0.57
C LEU A 58 -8.56 -8.28 1.46
N GLU A 59 -8.32 -8.09 2.74
CA GLU A 59 -9.32 -7.68 3.71
C GLU A 59 -8.88 -6.38 4.37
N ASN A 60 -9.76 -5.41 4.44
CA ASN A 60 -9.50 -4.20 5.19
C ASN A 60 -10.79 -3.49 5.60
N HIS A 61 -10.67 -2.76 6.68
CA HIS A 61 -11.63 -1.75 7.09
C HIS A 61 -11.11 -0.38 6.64
N MET A 62 -11.93 0.41 5.97
CA MET A 62 -11.58 1.77 5.53
C MET A 62 -12.66 2.74 5.94
N ASP A 63 -12.25 3.95 6.27
CA ASP A 63 -13.15 5.02 6.69
C ASP A 63 -13.01 6.22 5.75
N ILE A 64 -14.14 6.82 5.39
CA ILE A 64 -14.17 8.17 4.80
C ILE A 64 -14.85 9.08 5.82
N THR A 65 -14.11 10.08 6.27
CA THR A 65 -14.61 11.07 7.23
C THR A 65 -14.06 12.44 6.87
N ASN A 66 -14.94 13.42 6.77
CA ASN A 66 -14.57 14.80 6.39
C ASN A 66 -13.75 14.88 5.10
N GLY A 67 -14.16 14.13 4.08
CA GLY A 67 -13.46 14.12 2.80
C GLY A 67 -12.09 13.44 2.79
N GLU A 68 -11.72 12.74 3.84
CA GLU A 68 -10.46 12.00 3.92
C GLU A 68 -10.73 10.49 4.01
N LEU A 69 -10.20 9.73 3.05
CA LEU A 69 -10.12 8.27 3.12
C LEU A 69 -8.98 7.88 4.06
N SER A 70 -9.27 7.10 5.07
CA SER A 70 -8.30 6.50 5.99
C SER A 70 -8.20 5.01 5.74
N ILE A 71 -6.97 4.52 5.53
CA ILE A 71 -6.63 3.12 5.38
C ILE A 71 -5.79 2.73 6.58
N PRO A 72 -6.35 1.98 7.55
CA PRO A 72 -5.56 1.43 8.65
C PRO A 72 -4.57 0.38 8.11
N ASN A 73 -3.76 -0.20 8.99
CA ASN A 73 -2.75 -1.16 8.54
C ASN A 73 -3.40 -2.34 7.80
N MET A 74 -3.11 -2.45 6.50
CA MET A 74 -3.58 -3.49 5.61
C MET A 74 -2.39 -4.35 5.18
N THR A 75 -2.49 -5.66 5.38
CA THR A 75 -1.49 -6.62 4.88
C THR A 75 -1.94 -7.17 3.54
N ILE A 76 -1.05 -7.15 2.56
CA ILE A 76 -1.29 -7.67 1.22
C ILE A 76 -0.27 -8.78 0.93
N GLU A 77 -0.76 -9.99 0.74
CA GLU A 77 0.03 -11.15 0.30
C GLU A 77 -0.18 -11.37 -1.19
N SER A 78 0.89 -11.26 -1.97
CA SER A 78 0.79 -11.20 -3.42
C SER A 78 1.94 -11.89 -4.13
N THR A 79 1.86 -12.01 -5.46
CA THR A 79 2.92 -12.53 -6.34
C THR A 79 4.20 -11.71 -6.30
N VAL A 80 4.12 -10.43 -5.92
CA VAL A 80 5.29 -9.56 -5.83
C VAL A 80 5.89 -9.46 -4.43
N GLY A 81 5.24 -10.04 -3.44
CA GLY A 81 5.66 -10.09 -2.04
C GLY A 81 4.50 -9.86 -1.08
N HIS A 82 4.80 -9.97 0.21
CA HIS A 82 3.87 -9.47 1.22
C HIS A 82 4.32 -8.08 1.65
N PHE A 83 3.39 -7.18 1.82
CA PHE A 83 3.66 -5.81 2.28
C PHE A 83 2.50 -5.29 3.11
N GLU A 84 2.79 -4.32 3.95
CA GLU A 84 1.79 -3.62 4.73
C GLU A 84 1.63 -2.21 4.19
N LEU A 85 0.39 -1.77 4.08
CA LEU A 85 0.01 -0.43 3.65
C LEU A 85 -0.85 0.22 4.71
N SER A 86 -0.58 1.47 5.06
CA SER A 86 -1.46 2.32 5.85
C SER A 86 -1.36 3.75 5.37
N GLY A 87 -2.32 4.59 5.77
CA GLY A 87 -2.25 6.00 5.46
C GLY A 87 -3.60 6.61 5.13
N LYS A 88 -3.58 7.71 4.41
CA LYS A 88 -4.75 8.52 4.12
C LYS A 88 -4.62 9.29 2.82
N GLN A 89 -5.77 9.63 2.25
CA GLN A 89 -5.90 10.37 1.00
C GLN A 89 -7.13 11.25 1.05
N ASP A 90 -6.99 12.50 0.64
CA ASP A 90 -8.14 13.41 0.48
C ASP A 90 -8.84 13.26 -0.87
N MET A 91 -9.92 13.98 -1.08
CA MET A 91 -10.70 13.93 -2.32
C MET A 91 -9.99 14.57 -3.51
N ASP A 92 -8.98 15.40 -3.28
CA ASP A 92 -8.09 15.96 -4.31
C ASP A 92 -6.93 15.02 -4.67
N LEU A 93 -6.98 13.77 -4.18
CA LEU A 93 -5.96 12.73 -4.38
C LEU A 93 -4.60 13.05 -3.75
N ASN A 94 -4.53 13.99 -2.81
CA ASN A 94 -3.33 14.15 -2.00
C ASN A 94 -3.26 13.03 -0.97
N MET A 95 -2.14 12.35 -0.93
CA MET A 95 -1.94 11.15 -0.14
C MET A 95 -0.77 11.28 0.83
N GLU A 96 -0.89 10.56 1.92
CA GLU A 96 0.22 10.24 2.82
C GLU A 96 0.13 8.76 3.18
N TYR A 97 0.86 7.92 2.42
CA TYR A 97 0.89 6.48 2.62
C TYR A 97 2.20 6.01 3.23
N TYR A 98 2.12 4.95 4.01
CA TYR A 98 3.25 4.25 4.61
C TYR A 98 3.23 2.80 4.14
N VAL A 99 4.33 2.38 3.51
CA VAL A 99 4.47 1.04 2.95
C VAL A 99 5.63 0.33 3.62
N LYS A 100 5.40 -0.90 4.12
CA LYS A 100 6.45 -1.78 4.62
C LYS A 100 6.68 -2.88 3.59
N ILE A 101 7.86 -2.95 3.04
CA ILE A 101 8.27 -3.91 2.02
C ILE A 101 9.32 -4.84 2.61
N PRO A 102 9.20 -6.18 2.49
CA PRO A 102 10.24 -7.10 2.93
C PRO A 102 11.56 -6.82 2.20
N TRP A 103 12.65 -6.86 2.95
CA TRP A 103 13.98 -6.60 2.38
C TRP A 103 14.35 -7.54 1.25
N SER A 104 13.83 -8.77 1.25
CA SER A 104 14.07 -9.78 0.22
C SER A 104 13.60 -9.36 -1.18
N VAL A 105 12.51 -8.59 -1.27
CA VAL A 105 11.95 -8.14 -2.55
C VAL A 105 12.45 -6.78 -3.01
N ILE A 106 13.34 -6.14 -2.25
CA ILE A 106 13.91 -4.85 -2.60
C ILE A 106 14.99 -5.00 -3.67
N LYS A 107 14.91 -4.20 -4.72
CA LYS A 107 15.88 -4.13 -5.82
C LYS A 107 17.29 -3.84 -5.30
N GLN A 108 18.29 -4.54 -5.83
CA GLN A 108 19.68 -4.34 -5.40
C GLN A 108 20.15 -2.89 -5.58
N GLY A 109 19.80 -2.25 -6.71
CA GLY A 109 20.14 -0.86 -6.97
C GLY A 109 19.54 0.10 -5.94
N ALA A 110 18.27 -0.11 -5.55
CA ALA A 110 17.64 0.67 -4.49
C ALA A 110 18.30 0.48 -3.13
N LYS A 111 18.78 -0.74 -2.83
CA LYS A 111 19.58 -1.01 -1.62
C LYS A 111 20.87 -0.20 -1.57
N TYR A 112 21.56 -0.07 -2.71
CA TYR A 112 22.79 0.73 -2.79
C TYR A 112 22.53 2.23 -2.62
N THR A 113 21.47 2.73 -3.22
CA THR A 113 21.11 4.15 -3.14
C THR A 113 20.71 4.55 -1.72
N LEU A 114 20.02 3.66 -1.01
CA LEU A 114 19.49 3.96 0.32
C LEU A 114 20.46 3.64 1.47
N PHE A 115 21.35 2.65 1.32
CA PHE A 115 22.10 2.07 2.44
C PHE A 115 23.59 1.81 2.17
N GLY A 116 24.12 2.11 0.99
CA GLY A 116 25.52 1.81 0.66
C GLY A 116 25.80 0.32 0.42
N LYS A 117 27.02 0.01 0.00
CA LYS A 117 27.43 -1.34 -0.40
C LYS A 117 27.47 -2.32 0.77
N ASN A 118 26.43 -3.14 0.99
CA ASN A 118 26.57 -4.40 1.71
C ASN A 118 25.52 -5.45 1.30
N LYS A 119 26.06 -6.53 0.76
CA LYS A 119 25.55 -7.91 0.53
C LYS A 119 24.07 -8.13 0.17
N ALA A 120 23.85 -8.49 -1.08
CA ALA A 120 22.63 -9.13 -1.57
C ALA A 120 22.93 -10.59 -1.95
N GLN A 121 22.19 -11.53 -1.39
CA GLN A 121 22.05 -12.89 -1.89
C GLN A 121 20.75 -13.02 -2.67
N LYS A 122 20.82 -13.59 -3.88
CA LYS A 122 19.65 -13.92 -4.71
C LYS A 122 19.05 -15.22 -4.19
N GLU A 123 17.78 -15.20 -3.81
CA GLU A 123 16.90 -16.37 -3.81
C GLU A 123 16.04 -16.27 -5.08
N GLN A 124 16.05 -17.30 -5.92
CA GLN A 124 15.14 -17.43 -7.07
C GLN A 124 13.78 -17.87 -6.54
N GLN A 125 12.77 -17.08 -6.76
CA GLN A 125 11.37 -17.40 -6.46
C GLN A 125 10.59 -17.56 -7.76
N ASP A 126 9.64 -18.48 -7.76
CA ASP A 126 8.71 -18.72 -8.88
C ASP A 126 7.83 -17.46 -9.06
N GLU A 127 7.69 -16.97 -10.30
CA GLU A 127 7.03 -15.67 -10.58
C GLU A 127 5.52 -15.69 -10.30
N ASP A 128 4.92 -16.87 -10.21
CA ASP A 128 3.48 -17.06 -10.01
C ASP A 128 3.06 -17.41 -8.57
N GLU A 129 4.04 -17.59 -7.68
CA GLU A 129 3.74 -17.94 -6.29
C GLU A 129 3.37 -16.70 -5.46
N ILE A 130 2.29 -16.82 -4.68
CA ILE A 130 1.92 -15.79 -3.71
C ILE A 130 2.84 -15.85 -2.51
N ILE A 131 3.56 -14.77 -2.27
CA ILE A 131 4.54 -14.67 -1.20
C ILE A 131 3.82 -14.27 0.09
N ARG A 132 3.78 -15.21 1.04
CA ARG A 132 3.15 -15.04 2.35
C ARG A 132 4.17 -14.64 3.40
N ALA A 133 3.68 -13.97 4.44
CA ALA A 133 4.48 -13.67 5.62
C ALA A 133 4.81 -14.97 6.37
N ASP A 134 6.10 -15.24 6.59
CA ASP A 134 6.53 -16.36 7.43
C ASP A 134 6.65 -15.88 8.87
N SER A 135 5.70 -16.28 9.72
CA SER A 135 5.65 -15.92 11.14
C SER A 135 6.85 -16.47 11.95
N ASN A 136 7.56 -17.46 11.43
CA ASN A 136 8.70 -18.11 12.09
C ASN A 136 10.05 -17.43 11.73
N LYS A 137 10.07 -16.56 10.72
CA LYS A 137 11.29 -15.85 10.31
C LYS A 137 11.22 -14.37 10.69
N LYS A 138 12.28 -13.86 11.31
CA LYS A 138 12.43 -12.44 11.59
C LYS A 138 12.67 -11.68 10.28
N THR A 139 11.59 -11.24 9.64
CA THR A 139 11.65 -10.48 8.40
C THR A 139 12.11 -9.04 8.65
N ARG A 140 13.08 -8.58 7.87
CA ARG A 140 13.47 -7.16 7.84
C ARG A 140 12.62 -6.43 6.83
N TYR A 141 12.14 -5.24 7.17
CA TYR A 141 11.32 -4.41 6.31
C TYR A 141 12.00 -3.08 5.99
N LEU A 142 11.82 -2.64 4.77
CA LEU A 142 12.01 -1.26 4.36
C LEU A 142 10.70 -0.51 4.62
N ASN A 143 10.78 0.62 5.31
CA ASN A 143 9.63 1.47 5.53
C ASN A 143 9.74 2.67 4.60
N LEU A 144 8.77 2.82 3.73
CA LEU A 144 8.65 3.94 2.81
C LEU A 144 7.47 4.83 3.22
N LYS A 145 7.64 6.12 3.02
CA LYS A 145 6.57 7.11 3.09
C LYS A 145 6.39 7.71 1.71
N ILE A 146 5.17 7.63 1.18
CA ILE A 146 4.75 8.25 -0.07
C ILE A 146 3.89 9.45 0.28
N LYS A 147 4.26 10.64 -0.19
CA LYS A 147 3.50 11.86 0.08
C LYS A 147 3.41 12.72 -1.17
N GLY A 148 2.24 13.24 -1.46
CA GLY A 148 1.94 14.11 -2.60
C GLY A 148 0.68 13.69 -3.31
N ASN A 149 0.55 14.07 -4.57
CA ASN A 149 -0.51 13.67 -5.48
C ASN A 149 0.02 12.60 -6.45
N ILE A 150 -0.88 11.89 -7.15
CA ILE A 150 -0.50 10.83 -8.10
C ILE A 150 0.46 11.31 -9.20
N ASP A 151 0.40 12.58 -9.59
CA ASP A 151 1.23 13.18 -10.62
C ASP A 151 2.49 13.86 -10.07
N ASP A 152 2.51 14.20 -8.78
CA ASP A 152 3.66 14.81 -8.09
C ASP A 152 3.78 14.28 -6.65
N TYR A 153 4.53 13.22 -6.50
CA TYR A 153 4.76 12.57 -5.21
C TYR A 153 6.24 12.43 -4.88
N LYS A 154 6.51 12.26 -3.59
CA LYS A 154 7.85 11.96 -3.07
C LYS A 154 7.81 10.67 -2.27
N ILE A 155 8.77 9.78 -2.55
CA ILE A 155 9.01 8.58 -1.76
C ILE A 155 10.25 8.82 -0.90
N THR A 156 10.10 8.63 0.39
CA THR A 156 11.17 8.80 1.38
C THR A 156 11.18 7.63 2.35
N LEU A 157 12.29 7.44 3.04
CA LEU A 157 12.33 6.52 4.17
C LEU A 157 11.48 7.09 5.31
N GLY A 158 10.59 6.28 5.89
CA GLY A 158 9.75 6.75 6.97
C GLY A 158 8.83 5.66 7.52
N LYS A 159 8.50 5.80 8.81
CA LYS A 159 7.49 4.99 9.49
C LYS A 159 6.33 5.87 9.85
N GLU A 160 5.14 5.28 9.84
CA GLU A 160 3.98 5.91 10.46
C GLU A 160 4.30 6.24 11.93
N ARG A 161 4.08 7.48 12.32
CA ARG A 161 4.20 7.88 13.71
C ARG A 161 2.88 7.64 14.39
N ASN A 162 2.77 6.56 15.15
CA ASN A 162 1.66 6.38 16.06
C ASN A 162 1.66 7.57 17.04
N LYS A 163 0.72 8.48 16.88
CA LYS A 163 0.41 9.44 17.94
C LYS A 163 -0.13 8.61 19.10
N LYS A 164 0.67 8.43 20.15
CA LYS A 164 0.14 7.95 21.42
C LYS A 164 -0.87 8.99 21.91
N HIS A 165 -2.12 8.61 21.97
CA HIS A 165 -3.14 9.33 22.74
C HIS A 165 -3.00 8.97 24.20
#